data_da7e5a413e2432fc47455677c72f1c02
#
_entry.id   da7e5a413e2432fc47455677c72f1c02
#
_cell.length_a   1.000
_cell.length_b   1.000
_cell.length_c   1.000
_cell.angle_alpha   90.00
_cell.angle_beta   90.00
_cell.angle_gamma   90.00
#
_symmetry.space_group_name_H-M   'P 1'
#
loop_
_entity.id
_entity.type
_entity.pdbx_description
1 polymer ?
#
loop_
_entity_poly.entity_id
_entity_poly.type
_entity_poly.pdbx_seq_one_letter_code
_entity_poly.pdbx_strand_id
1 'polypeptide(L)'
;MAAFYPYHTDLEPFEPTIWLIPIISSNSILLVIGFAYYRKKLPLQIYKAIEFVLNFEISKKTALIAGIIILGFYIGFTLPEIAIHEGTQSDDWIHLERALEIWPSTDSDDVVVREFNTRYVRMFLLDASLDVFQNIKILPFVASISLVVVTFFLTYQITQKRFAGIISMVILTQSHTFLQFDTLAVYENFWVLFYVASLYVINRKW
;
A
#
# COMPACT_ATOMS: atom_id res chain seq x y z
N MET A 1 6.82 -8.24 -5.04
CA MET A 1 5.89 -9.25 -4.47
C MET A 1 4.74 -9.63 -5.40
N ALA A 2 4.82 -9.31 -6.66
CA ALA A 2 4.01 -9.97 -7.70
C ALA A 2 4.10 -11.51 -7.66
N ALA A 3 4.99 -12.03 -6.83
CA ALA A 3 5.20 -13.45 -6.61
C ALA A 3 4.08 -14.15 -5.81
N PHE A 4 3.11 -13.41 -5.30
CA PHE A 4 2.05 -14.00 -4.50
C PHE A 4 0.72 -14.20 -5.24
N TYR A 5 0.65 -13.77 -6.51
CA TYR A 5 -0.48 -14.06 -7.36
C TYR A 5 -0.02 -14.56 -8.73
N PRO A 6 0.26 -15.84 -8.86
CA PRO A 6 0.13 -16.46 -10.16
C PRO A 6 -1.38 -16.48 -10.46
N TYR A 7 -1.86 -15.51 -11.21
CA TYR A 7 -3.16 -15.57 -11.88
C TYR A 7 -3.11 -16.60 -13.01
N HIS A 8 -2.51 -17.72 -12.76
CA HIS A 8 -2.56 -18.88 -13.62
C HIS A 8 -3.14 -20.01 -12.81
N THR A 9 -4.25 -20.52 -13.31
CA THR A 9 -5.02 -21.65 -12.79
C THR A 9 -4.26 -22.97 -12.69
N ASP A 10 -3.03 -22.99 -13.12
CA ASP A 10 -2.10 -24.08 -12.87
C ASP A 10 -1.40 -23.76 -11.55
N LEU A 11 -1.91 -24.35 -10.48
CA LEU A 11 -1.28 -24.38 -9.16
C LEU A 11 0.11 -25.03 -9.29
N GLU A 12 1.05 -24.29 -9.86
CA GLU A 12 2.44 -24.64 -9.67
C GLU A 12 2.74 -24.50 -8.18
N PRO A 13 3.34 -25.50 -7.57
CA PRO A 13 3.69 -25.44 -6.17
C PRO A 13 4.53 -24.18 -5.95
N PHE A 14 4.19 -23.41 -4.93
CA PHE A 14 4.89 -22.19 -4.52
C PHE A 14 6.40 -22.40 -4.57
N GLU A 15 7.02 -21.99 -5.65
CA GLU A 15 8.47 -21.90 -5.69
C GLU A 15 8.85 -20.68 -4.85
N PRO A 16 9.59 -20.87 -3.76
CA PRO A 16 10.10 -19.73 -3.01
C PRO A 16 10.95 -18.91 -3.97
N THR A 17 10.38 -17.81 -4.41
CA THR A 17 11.03 -16.96 -5.41
C THR A 17 12.40 -16.56 -4.91
N ILE A 18 13.35 -16.43 -5.85
CA ILE A 18 14.74 -15.97 -5.59
C ILE A 18 14.77 -14.74 -4.66
N TRP A 19 13.70 -13.95 -4.64
CA TRP A 19 13.53 -12.75 -3.82
C TRP A 19 13.16 -13.00 -2.35
N LEU A 20 12.68 -14.19 -1.99
CA LEU A 20 12.32 -14.49 -0.60
C LEU A 20 13.56 -14.48 0.30
N ILE A 21 14.66 -15.04 -0.17
CA ILE A 21 15.93 -15.09 0.58
C ILE A 21 16.48 -13.69 0.85
N PRO A 22 16.63 -12.79 -0.14
CA PRO A 22 17.02 -11.39 0.12
C PRO A 22 16.10 -10.65 1.08
N ILE A 23 14.79 -10.83 0.97
CA ILE A 23 13.80 -10.17 1.85
C ILE A 23 13.94 -10.66 3.30
N ILE A 24 13.99 -11.97 3.52
CA ILE A 24 14.17 -12.54 4.86
C ILE A 24 15.52 -12.12 5.43
N SER A 25 16.58 -12.18 4.62
CA SER A 25 17.92 -11.82 5.05
C SER A 25 18.02 -10.34 5.45
N SER A 26 17.47 -9.42 4.64
CA SER A 26 17.49 -7.99 4.93
C SER A 26 16.69 -7.65 6.20
N ASN A 27 15.51 -8.23 6.36
CA ASN A 27 14.71 -8.04 7.57
C ASN A 27 15.42 -8.62 8.81
N SER A 28 16.03 -9.79 8.69
CA SER A 28 16.79 -10.41 9.78
C SER A 28 17.99 -9.55 10.17
N ILE A 29 18.73 -9.01 9.20
CA ILE A 29 19.85 -8.08 9.45
C ILE A 29 19.36 -6.83 10.16
N LEU A 30 18.26 -6.22 9.72
CA LEU A 30 17.67 -5.04 10.36
C LEU A 30 17.26 -5.32 11.80
N LEU A 31 16.64 -6.48 12.07
CA LEU A 31 16.28 -6.90 13.42
C LEU A 31 17.50 -7.10 14.31
N VAL A 32 18.56 -7.75 13.79
CA VAL A 32 19.82 -7.96 14.52
C VAL A 32 20.50 -6.63 14.82
N ILE A 33 20.58 -5.71 13.84
CA ILE A 33 21.14 -4.37 14.02
C ILE A 33 20.30 -3.59 15.05
N GLY A 34 18.99 -3.61 14.96
CA GLY A 34 18.08 -2.96 15.89
C GLY A 34 18.25 -3.49 17.32
N PHE A 35 18.34 -4.81 17.48
CA PHE A 35 18.61 -5.44 18.78
C PHE A 35 19.99 -5.08 19.33
N ALA A 36 21.03 -5.12 18.49
CA ALA A 36 22.39 -4.74 18.87
C ALA A 36 22.49 -3.25 19.25
N TYR A 37 21.76 -2.38 18.54
CA TYR A 37 21.62 -0.96 18.87
C TYR A 37 20.96 -0.79 20.26
N TYR A 38 19.83 -1.44 20.48
CA TYR A 38 19.12 -1.42 21.76
C TYR A 38 20.01 -1.89 22.93
N ARG A 39 20.81 -2.95 22.68
CA ARG A 39 21.76 -3.49 23.67
C ARG A 39 23.08 -2.71 23.77
N LYS A 40 23.25 -1.61 23.02
CA LYS A 40 24.48 -0.80 22.95
C LYS A 40 25.74 -1.63 22.61
N LYS A 41 25.57 -2.69 21.81
CA LYS A 41 26.65 -3.61 21.40
C LYS A 41 27.25 -3.29 20.04
N LEU A 42 26.78 -2.22 19.38
CA LEU A 42 27.32 -1.79 18.08
C LEU A 42 28.66 -1.06 18.25
N PRO A 43 29.57 -1.15 17.26
CA PRO A 43 30.75 -0.29 17.19
C PRO A 43 30.35 1.18 17.27
N LEU A 44 31.15 1.98 17.99
CA LEU A 44 30.84 3.37 18.30
C LEU A 44 30.53 4.22 17.04
N GLN A 45 31.20 3.94 15.94
CA GLN A 45 30.99 4.66 14.67
C GLN A 45 29.60 4.36 14.07
N ILE A 46 29.19 3.09 14.07
CA ILE A 46 27.87 2.66 13.57
C ILE A 46 26.79 3.19 14.52
N TYR A 47 27.01 3.10 15.82
CA TYR A 47 26.09 3.62 16.81
C TYR A 47 25.83 5.13 16.61
N LYS A 48 26.89 5.94 16.45
CA LYS A 48 26.77 7.38 16.18
C LYS A 48 26.08 7.68 14.85
N ALA A 49 26.33 6.90 13.80
CA ALA A 49 25.68 7.07 12.51
C ALA A 49 24.17 6.81 12.62
N ILE A 50 23.78 5.72 13.28
CA ILE A 50 22.37 5.40 13.52
C ILE A 50 21.72 6.49 14.39
N GLU A 51 22.38 6.91 15.46
CA GLU A 51 21.87 7.96 16.35
C GLU A 51 21.70 9.29 15.61
N PHE A 52 22.62 9.65 14.72
CA PHE A 52 22.49 10.82 13.87
C PHE A 52 21.24 10.74 12.97
N VAL A 53 21.02 9.62 12.30
CA VAL A 53 19.85 9.41 11.42
C VAL A 53 18.56 9.43 12.24
N LEU A 54 18.53 8.73 13.38
CA LEU A 54 17.34 8.66 14.24
C LEU A 54 17.01 10.01 14.89
N ASN A 55 18.01 10.85 15.15
CA ASN A 55 17.81 12.16 15.75
C ASN A 55 17.65 13.28 14.70
N PHE A 56 17.86 12.97 13.43
CA PHE A 56 17.70 13.96 12.37
C PHE A 56 16.25 14.45 12.30
N GLU A 57 16.06 15.75 12.31
CA GLU A 57 14.75 16.37 12.30
C GLU A 57 14.71 17.52 11.27
N ILE A 58 13.57 17.68 10.62
CA ILE A 58 13.34 18.73 9.65
C ILE A 58 12.23 19.68 10.11
N SER A 59 12.27 20.91 9.60
CA SER A 59 11.23 21.90 9.93
C SER A 59 9.85 21.46 9.42
N LYS A 60 8.77 21.96 10.05
CA LYS A 60 7.41 21.69 9.60
C LYS A 60 7.19 22.12 8.15
N LYS A 61 7.75 23.28 7.75
CA LYS A 61 7.64 23.77 6.37
C LYS A 61 8.36 22.84 5.38
N THR A 62 9.57 22.41 5.72
CA THR A 62 10.34 21.46 4.88
C THR A 62 9.61 20.13 4.74
N ALA A 63 9.06 19.60 5.82
CA ALA A 63 8.29 18.36 5.77
C ALA A 63 7.05 18.50 4.89
N LEU A 64 6.31 19.60 5.00
CA LEU A 64 5.13 19.85 4.17
C LEU A 64 5.50 19.92 2.67
N ILE A 65 6.54 20.70 2.34
CA ILE A 65 7.00 20.85 0.95
C ILE A 65 7.46 19.50 0.40
N ALA A 66 8.29 18.76 1.16
CA ALA A 66 8.75 17.44 0.75
C ALA A 66 7.59 16.46 0.54
N GLY A 67 6.62 16.45 1.46
CA GLY A 67 5.41 15.61 1.34
C GLY A 67 4.59 15.94 0.09
N ILE A 68 4.39 17.23 -0.21
CA ILE A 68 3.67 17.68 -1.42
C ILE A 68 4.45 17.25 -2.68
N ILE A 69 5.76 17.38 -2.69
CA ILE A 69 6.60 16.97 -3.82
C ILE A 69 6.48 15.46 -4.04
N ILE A 70 6.60 14.64 -2.98
CA ILE A 70 6.48 13.19 -3.07
C ILE A 70 5.10 12.79 -3.61
N LEU A 71 4.03 13.37 -3.07
CA LEU A 71 2.66 13.12 -3.54
C LEU A 71 2.49 13.58 -4.99
N GLY A 72 3.03 14.74 -5.36
CA GLY A 72 2.95 15.25 -6.72
C GLY A 72 3.65 14.33 -7.73
N PHE A 73 4.82 13.83 -7.40
CA PHE A 73 5.51 12.83 -8.23
C PHE A 73 4.70 11.52 -8.30
N TYR A 74 4.25 11.00 -7.16
CA TYR A 74 3.45 9.78 -7.10
C TYR A 74 2.20 9.90 -7.98
N ILE A 75 1.40 10.94 -7.78
CA ILE A 75 0.19 11.20 -8.57
C ILE A 75 0.54 11.37 -10.06
N GLY A 76 1.58 12.13 -10.38
CA GLY A 76 1.99 12.39 -11.77
C GLY A 76 2.42 11.13 -12.51
N PHE A 77 3.07 10.18 -11.85
CA PHE A 77 3.45 8.90 -12.45
C PHE A 77 2.29 7.92 -12.56
N THR A 78 1.34 7.95 -11.62
CA THR A 78 0.21 7.01 -11.58
C THR A 78 -0.98 7.47 -12.43
N LEU A 79 -1.14 8.79 -12.63
CA LEU A 79 -2.28 9.35 -13.36
C LEU A 79 -2.50 8.76 -14.78
N PRO A 80 -1.46 8.49 -15.60
CA PRO A 80 -1.63 7.85 -16.89
C PRO A 80 -2.28 6.46 -16.82
N GLU A 81 -2.02 5.69 -15.77
CA GLU A 81 -2.58 4.35 -15.58
C GLU A 81 -4.08 4.39 -15.27
N ILE A 82 -4.55 5.46 -14.64
CA ILE A 82 -5.98 5.68 -14.37
C ILE A 82 -6.73 5.99 -15.65
N ALA A 83 -6.10 6.71 -16.57
CA ALA A 83 -6.70 7.08 -17.86
C ALA A 83 -6.87 5.88 -18.81
N ILE A 84 -6.12 4.81 -18.61
CA ILE A 84 -6.26 3.57 -19.37
C ILE A 84 -7.46 2.81 -18.80
N HIS A 85 -8.58 2.87 -19.53
CA HIS A 85 -9.83 2.20 -19.14
C HIS A 85 -9.74 0.68 -19.24
N GLU A 86 -8.80 0.16 -19.99
CA GLU A 86 -8.62 -1.27 -20.10
C GLU A 86 -8.24 -1.82 -18.73
N GLY A 87 -9.23 -2.42 -18.13
CA GLY A 87 -9.02 -3.36 -17.07
C GLY A 87 -8.00 -4.36 -17.56
N THR A 88 -7.05 -4.59 -16.74
CA THR A 88 -5.99 -5.55 -16.94
C THR A 88 -6.45 -6.75 -17.76
N GLN A 89 -5.59 -7.29 -18.59
CA GLN A 89 -5.78 -8.49 -19.41
C GLN A 89 -6.01 -9.78 -18.57
N SER A 90 -6.53 -9.67 -17.35
CA SER A 90 -6.82 -10.82 -16.50
C SER A 90 -8.30 -11.21 -16.63
N ASP A 91 -8.55 -12.51 -16.70
CA ASP A 91 -9.90 -13.08 -16.70
C ASP A 91 -10.74 -12.60 -15.50
N ASP A 92 -10.09 -12.30 -14.39
CA ASP A 92 -10.74 -11.75 -13.19
C ASP A 92 -11.41 -10.39 -13.42
N TRP A 93 -10.90 -9.58 -14.35
CA TRP A 93 -11.50 -8.30 -14.67
C TRP A 93 -12.88 -8.47 -15.33
N ILE A 94 -13.01 -9.41 -16.23
CA ILE A 94 -14.28 -9.71 -16.90
C ILE A 94 -15.32 -10.17 -15.88
N HIS A 95 -14.93 -11.01 -14.95
CA HIS A 95 -15.81 -11.47 -13.88
C HIS A 95 -16.19 -10.34 -12.91
N LEU A 96 -15.27 -9.44 -12.58
CA LEU A 96 -15.55 -8.28 -11.75
C LEU A 96 -16.53 -7.31 -12.42
N GLU A 97 -16.34 -7.04 -13.70
CA GLU A 97 -17.21 -6.17 -14.48
C GLU A 97 -18.65 -6.72 -14.53
N ARG A 98 -18.80 -8.00 -14.82
CA ARG A 98 -20.10 -8.70 -14.75
C ARG A 98 -20.70 -8.70 -13.34
N ALA A 99 -19.87 -8.85 -12.31
CA ALA A 99 -20.32 -8.80 -10.94
C ALA A 99 -20.88 -7.41 -10.58
N LEU A 100 -20.25 -6.34 -11.06
CA LEU A 100 -20.72 -4.97 -10.85
C LEU A 100 -22.02 -4.68 -11.60
N GLU A 101 -22.21 -5.22 -12.82
CA GLU A 101 -23.43 -5.04 -13.58
C GLU A 101 -24.68 -5.58 -12.87
N ILE A 102 -24.54 -6.66 -12.10
CA ILE A 102 -25.67 -7.28 -11.39
C ILE A 102 -25.73 -6.91 -9.90
N TRP A 103 -24.74 -6.17 -9.41
CA TRP A 103 -24.69 -5.72 -8.02
C TRP A 103 -25.95 -4.89 -7.64
N PRO A 104 -26.58 -5.07 -6.47
CA PRO A 104 -26.20 -5.93 -5.33
C PRO A 104 -26.75 -7.37 -5.38
N SER A 105 -27.24 -7.84 -6.50
CA SER A 105 -27.72 -9.22 -6.64
C SER A 105 -26.56 -10.22 -6.55
N THR A 106 -26.83 -11.35 -5.89
CA THR A 106 -25.92 -12.51 -5.85
C THR A 106 -26.41 -13.65 -6.74
N ASP A 107 -27.48 -13.40 -7.54
CA ASP A 107 -28.08 -14.38 -8.40
C ASP A 107 -27.35 -14.45 -9.74
N SER A 108 -26.33 -15.31 -9.78
CA SER A 108 -25.54 -15.57 -10.98
C SER A 108 -25.22 -17.06 -11.07
N ASP A 109 -25.31 -17.59 -12.30
CA ASP A 109 -24.85 -18.97 -12.58
C ASP A 109 -23.33 -19.08 -12.53
N ASP A 110 -22.61 -17.96 -12.70
CA ASP A 110 -21.16 -17.90 -12.61
C ASP A 110 -20.72 -17.85 -11.15
N VAL A 111 -20.03 -18.92 -10.72
CA VAL A 111 -19.54 -19.06 -9.35
C VAL A 111 -18.59 -17.94 -8.93
N VAL A 112 -17.74 -17.48 -9.85
CA VAL A 112 -16.75 -16.41 -9.61
C VAL A 112 -17.46 -15.08 -9.41
N VAL A 113 -18.42 -14.75 -10.28
CA VAL A 113 -19.25 -13.54 -10.17
C VAL A 113 -20.02 -13.54 -8.84
N ARG A 114 -20.60 -14.67 -8.47
CA ARG A 114 -21.32 -14.81 -7.20
C ARG A 114 -20.37 -14.63 -6.00
N GLU A 115 -19.16 -15.16 -6.07
CA GLU A 115 -18.17 -14.96 -5.01
C GLU A 115 -17.79 -13.48 -4.87
N PHE A 116 -17.58 -12.74 -5.96
CA PHE A 116 -17.34 -11.30 -5.91
C PHE A 116 -18.47 -10.56 -5.21
N ASN A 117 -19.72 -10.86 -5.55
CA ASN A 117 -20.89 -10.19 -5.00
C ASN A 117 -21.12 -10.47 -3.50
N THR A 118 -20.51 -11.50 -2.92
CA THR A 118 -20.50 -11.71 -1.46
C THR A 118 -19.56 -10.77 -0.71
N ARG A 119 -18.66 -10.09 -1.40
CA ARG A 119 -17.68 -9.15 -0.82
C ARG A 119 -18.27 -7.73 -0.79
N TYR A 120 -19.32 -7.52 -0.03
CA TYR A 120 -20.15 -6.29 -0.03
C TYR A 120 -19.36 -4.99 0.06
N VAL A 121 -18.39 -4.86 0.95
CA VAL A 121 -17.62 -3.61 1.13
C VAL A 121 -16.82 -3.28 -0.12
N ARG A 122 -16.17 -4.29 -0.73
CA ARG A 122 -15.44 -4.12 -1.97
C ARG A 122 -16.35 -3.66 -3.09
N MET A 123 -17.42 -4.41 -3.33
CA MET A 123 -18.35 -4.13 -4.41
C MET A 123 -18.99 -2.76 -4.25
N PHE A 124 -19.44 -2.41 -3.05
CA PHE A 124 -19.97 -1.08 -2.77
C PHE A 124 -18.98 0.06 -3.07
N LEU A 125 -17.70 -0.09 -2.70
CA LEU A 125 -16.70 0.94 -2.97
C LEU A 125 -16.35 1.06 -4.46
N LEU A 126 -16.31 -0.06 -5.19
CA LEU A 126 -16.04 -0.05 -6.61
C LEU A 126 -17.23 0.49 -7.42
N ASP A 127 -18.44 0.10 -7.05
CA ASP A 127 -19.69 0.62 -7.60
C ASP A 127 -19.80 2.13 -7.40
N ALA A 128 -19.57 2.60 -6.17
CA ALA A 128 -19.52 4.03 -5.87
C ALA A 128 -18.45 4.78 -6.69
N SER A 129 -17.31 4.13 -7.00
CA SER A 129 -16.29 4.72 -7.87
C SER A 129 -16.79 4.87 -9.31
N LEU A 130 -17.53 3.90 -9.81
CA LEU A 130 -18.16 3.96 -11.14
C LEU A 130 -19.26 5.02 -11.18
N ASP A 131 -20.16 5.01 -10.22
CA ASP A 131 -21.32 5.91 -10.19
C ASP A 131 -20.91 7.38 -10.10
N VAL A 132 -19.93 7.70 -9.26
CA VAL A 132 -19.52 9.09 -9.01
C VAL A 132 -18.50 9.56 -10.04
N PHE A 133 -17.54 8.74 -10.42
CA PHE A 133 -16.39 9.17 -11.22
C PHE A 133 -16.37 8.57 -12.63
N GLN A 134 -17.28 7.67 -12.95
CA GLN A 134 -17.31 6.93 -14.22
C GLN A 134 -16.00 6.17 -14.48
N ASN A 135 -15.28 5.83 -13.42
CA ASN A 135 -14.00 5.14 -13.47
C ASN A 135 -13.77 4.35 -12.17
N ILE A 136 -13.68 3.03 -12.31
CA ILE A 136 -13.54 2.11 -11.19
C ILE A 136 -12.23 2.29 -10.39
N LYS A 137 -11.19 2.86 -11.01
CA LYS A 137 -9.85 3.01 -10.44
C LYS A 137 -9.70 4.23 -9.52
N ILE A 138 -10.58 5.23 -9.63
CA ILE A 138 -10.40 6.51 -8.92
C ILE A 138 -10.47 6.33 -7.41
N LEU A 139 -11.47 5.61 -6.90
CA LEU A 139 -11.60 5.43 -5.46
C LEU A 139 -10.48 4.60 -4.84
N PRO A 140 -10.03 3.46 -5.43
CA PRO A 140 -8.80 2.77 -5.04
C PRO A 140 -7.57 3.68 -5.03
N PHE A 141 -7.40 4.52 -6.03
CA PHE A 141 -6.31 5.48 -6.10
C PHE A 141 -6.37 6.53 -4.98
N VAL A 142 -7.54 7.07 -4.70
CA VAL A 142 -7.73 7.98 -3.56
C VAL A 142 -7.40 7.29 -2.24
N ALA A 143 -7.76 6.01 -2.10
CA ALA A 143 -7.37 5.23 -0.93
C ALA A 143 -5.84 5.08 -0.83
N SER A 144 -5.15 4.86 -1.94
CA SER A 144 -3.70 4.76 -2.01
C SER A 144 -3.00 6.07 -1.65
N ILE A 145 -3.48 7.22 -2.17
CA ILE A 145 -2.99 8.54 -1.76
C ILE A 145 -3.19 8.74 -0.25
N SER A 146 -4.38 8.40 0.24
CA SER A 146 -4.70 8.52 1.66
C SER A 146 -3.80 7.65 2.52
N LEU A 147 -3.47 6.44 2.05
CA LEU A 147 -2.55 5.53 2.72
C LEU A 147 -1.14 6.13 2.84
N VAL A 148 -0.61 6.75 1.78
CA VAL A 148 0.69 7.45 1.83
C VAL A 148 0.68 8.56 2.89
N VAL A 149 -0.38 9.35 2.94
CA VAL A 149 -0.54 10.44 3.92
C VAL A 149 -0.67 9.91 5.35
N VAL A 150 -1.51 8.90 5.57
CA VAL A 150 -1.71 8.30 6.91
C VAL A 150 -0.45 7.63 7.40
N THR A 151 0.33 7.00 6.52
CA THR A 151 1.63 6.40 6.85
C THR A 151 2.62 7.45 7.38
N PHE A 152 2.66 8.65 6.76
CA PHE A 152 3.44 9.76 7.31
C PHE A 152 3.03 10.10 8.74
N PHE A 153 1.73 10.29 8.97
CA PHE A 153 1.22 10.70 10.28
C PHE A 153 1.44 9.60 11.34
N LEU A 154 1.23 8.34 10.99
CA LEU A 154 1.48 7.21 11.90
C LEU A 154 2.97 7.14 12.28
N THR A 155 3.86 7.21 11.28
CA THR A 155 5.30 7.18 11.52
C THR A 155 5.76 8.37 12.35
N TYR A 156 5.25 9.57 12.05
CA TYR A 156 5.52 10.76 12.85
C TYR A 156 5.02 10.60 14.30
N GLN A 157 3.84 10.05 14.49
CA GLN A 157 3.27 9.84 15.81
C GLN A 157 4.10 8.86 16.66
N ILE A 158 4.59 7.78 16.05
CA ILE A 158 5.41 6.78 16.73
C ILE A 158 6.81 7.32 17.05
N THR A 159 7.44 7.96 16.08
CA THR A 159 8.85 8.38 16.16
C THR A 159 9.04 9.79 16.72
N GLN A 160 8.00 10.62 16.67
CA GLN A 160 8.03 12.07 16.94
C GLN A 160 8.99 12.82 15.98
N LYS A 161 9.33 12.22 14.83
CA LYS A 161 10.25 12.75 13.83
C LYS A 161 9.57 12.90 12.47
N ARG A 162 9.49 14.15 11.96
CA ARG A 162 8.92 14.45 10.64
C ARG A 162 9.77 13.84 9.53
N PHE A 163 11.09 13.81 9.72
CA PHE A 163 11.99 13.17 8.77
C PHE A 163 11.65 11.69 8.57
N ALA A 164 11.41 10.93 9.65
CA ALA A 164 11.00 9.54 9.57
C ALA A 164 9.67 9.38 8.82
N GLY A 165 8.71 10.29 9.03
CA GLY A 165 7.47 10.33 8.27
C GLY A 165 7.69 10.52 6.77
N ILE A 166 8.57 11.43 6.37
CA ILE A 166 8.93 11.63 4.95
C ILE A 166 9.58 10.38 4.37
N ILE A 167 10.52 9.77 5.08
CA ILE A 167 11.16 8.52 4.62
C ILE A 167 10.14 7.39 4.45
N SER A 168 9.16 7.26 5.34
CA SER A 168 8.11 6.25 5.22
C SER A 168 7.24 6.47 3.97
N MET A 169 6.92 7.73 3.61
CA MET A 169 6.24 8.05 2.35
C MET A 169 7.09 7.61 1.14
N VAL A 170 8.39 7.95 1.13
CA VAL A 170 9.30 7.57 0.04
C VAL A 170 9.37 6.05 -0.11
N ILE A 171 9.57 5.32 1.00
CA ILE A 171 9.64 3.85 0.98
C ILE A 171 8.35 3.25 0.43
N LEU A 172 7.19 3.76 0.85
CA LEU A 172 5.90 3.27 0.39
C LEU A 172 5.70 3.55 -1.11
N THR A 173 5.95 4.77 -1.57
CA THR A 173 5.78 5.17 -2.98
C THR A 173 6.84 4.57 -3.92
N GLN A 174 7.91 3.98 -3.39
CA GLN A 174 8.90 3.22 -4.16
C GLN A 174 8.67 1.70 -4.07
N SER A 175 7.70 1.27 -3.30
CA SER A 175 7.38 -0.15 -3.16
C SER A 175 6.73 -0.68 -4.44
N HIS A 176 7.39 -1.63 -5.10
CA HIS A 176 6.84 -2.28 -6.30
C HIS A 176 5.45 -2.87 -6.05
N THR A 177 5.25 -3.50 -4.89
CA THR A 177 3.95 -4.06 -4.52
C THR A 177 2.89 -2.97 -4.40
N PHE A 178 3.23 -1.84 -3.76
CA PHE A 178 2.29 -0.72 -3.63
C PHE A 178 1.92 -0.16 -5.01
N LEU A 179 2.91 0.13 -5.86
CA LEU A 179 2.68 0.66 -7.21
C LEU A 179 1.95 -0.31 -8.14
N GLN A 180 2.06 -1.62 -7.90
CA GLN A 180 1.34 -2.61 -8.70
C GLN A 180 -0.16 -2.63 -8.38
N PHE A 181 -0.56 -2.30 -7.16
CA PHE A 181 -1.95 -2.41 -6.70
C PHE A 181 -2.63 -1.06 -6.46
N ASP A 182 -1.93 0.07 -6.60
CA ASP A 182 -2.44 1.39 -6.24
C ASP A 182 -3.56 1.91 -7.15
N THR A 183 -3.58 1.47 -8.41
CA THR A 183 -4.60 1.81 -9.41
C THR A 183 -5.49 0.64 -9.81
N LEU A 184 -5.24 -0.56 -9.29
CA LEU A 184 -6.10 -1.69 -9.59
C LEU A 184 -7.43 -1.60 -8.83
N ALA A 185 -8.48 -2.13 -9.45
CA ALA A 185 -9.80 -2.25 -8.83
C ALA A 185 -9.83 -3.37 -7.78
N VAL A 186 -8.89 -3.33 -6.85
CA VAL A 186 -8.73 -4.29 -5.75
C VAL A 186 -9.07 -3.65 -4.41
N TYR A 187 -9.48 -4.48 -3.48
CA TYR A 187 -9.90 -4.03 -2.15
C TYR A 187 -8.75 -3.92 -1.15
N GLU A 188 -7.58 -4.41 -1.49
CA GLU A 188 -6.39 -4.44 -0.63
C GLU A 188 -6.00 -3.04 -0.18
N ASN A 189 -6.08 -2.05 -1.06
CA ASN A 189 -5.76 -0.66 -0.74
C ASN A 189 -6.67 -0.09 0.35
N PHE A 190 -7.96 -0.43 0.32
CA PHE A 190 -8.92 0.00 1.35
C PHE A 190 -8.63 -0.69 2.69
N TRP A 191 -8.36 -2.00 2.68
CA TRP A 191 -8.06 -2.74 3.91
C TRP A 191 -6.78 -2.25 4.56
N VAL A 192 -5.72 -2.06 3.78
CA VAL A 192 -4.45 -1.54 4.29
C VAL A 192 -4.62 -0.12 4.82
N LEU A 193 -5.37 0.74 4.11
CA LEU A 193 -5.69 2.08 4.58
C LEU A 193 -6.44 2.04 5.91
N PHE A 194 -7.51 1.26 6.03
CA PHE A 194 -8.29 1.16 7.26
C PHE A 194 -7.47 0.59 8.41
N TYR A 195 -6.62 -0.38 8.13
CA TYR A 195 -5.72 -0.94 9.14
C TYR A 195 -4.72 0.10 9.64
N VAL A 196 -4.02 0.81 8.74
CA VAL A 196 -3.03 1.84 9.11
C VAL A 196 -3.71 3.03 9.78
N ALA A 197 -4.89 3.44 9.32
CA ALA A 197 -5.68 4.48 9.96
C ALA A 197 -6.13 4.10 11.36
N SER A 198 -6.54 2.85 11.57
CA SER A 198 -6.90 2.32 12.90
C SER A 198 -5.70 2.35 13.85
N LEU A 199 -4.52 1.93 13.38
CA LEU A 199 -3.29 2.03 14.17
C LEU A 199 -2.96 3.48 14.53
N TYR A 200 -3.15 4.42 13.59
CA TYR A 200 -2.95 5.84 13.86
C TYR A 200 -3.89 6.35 14.94
N VAL A 201 -5.18 6.00 14.87
CA VAL A 201 -6.18 6.43 15.86
C VAL A 201 -5.89 5.81 17.24
N ILE A 202 -5.58 4.52 17.30
CA ILE A 202 -5.27 3.83 18.57
C ILE A 202 -4.01 4.41 19.24
N ASN A 203 -2.98 4.73 18.46
CA ASN A 203 -1.74 5.32 18.99
C ASN A 203 -1.88 6.80 19.33
N ARG A 204 -2.97 7.47 18.95
CA ARG A 204 -3.22 8.84 19.34
C ARG A 204 -3.50 8.87 20.83
N LYS A 205 -2.50 9.34 21.60
CA LYS A 205 -2.70 9.57 23.05
C LYS A 205 -3.80 10.62 23.20
N TRP A 206 -4.88 10.20 23.81
CA TRP A 206 -5.96 11.06 24.24
C TRP A 206 -5.49 11.98 25.35
#